data_b53541fa48d37a0ce73f458ea692c4ce
#
_entry.id   b53541fa48d37a0ce73f458ea692c4ce
#
_cell.length_a   1.000
_cell.length_b   1.000
_cell.length_c   1.000
_cell.angle_alpha   90.00
_cell.angle_beta   90.00
_cell.angle_gamma   90.00
#
_symmetry.space_group_name_H-M   'P 1'
#
loop_
_entity.id
_entity.type
_entity.pdbx_description
1 polymer ?
#
loop_
_entity_poly.entity_id
_entity_poly.type
_entity_poly.pdbx_seq_one_letter_code
_entity_poly.pdbx_strand_id
1 'polypeptide(L)'
;MRLRSKKSTVKRNNVPRKSRTYNQHKVSPDPKYNNVKVAKFINYLMERGKKTVAQNILYDAFDFIKEKLNTEPRQIFDAALKNVSPIMEIKGRRIGGANYQVPMEVFEPRRTTLGMRWIINAARAKKGKPMHEKLAEELMEAYNKQGSAFKKREDVHRMAEANRAFAH
;
A
#
# COMPACT_ATOMS: atom_id res chain seq x y z
N MET A 1 53.28 8.52 -51.35
CA MET A 1 53.48 8.59 -49.90
C MET A 1 52.23 9.18 -49.27
N ARG A 2 51.32 8.32 -48.70
CA ARG A 2 50.01 8.75 -48.15
C ARG A 2 50.12 8.87 -46.65
N LEU A 3 50.00 10.08 -46.12
CA LEU A 3 49.99 10.36 -44.67
C LEU A 3 48.65 9.88 -44.07
N ARG A 4 48.71 8.88 -43.18
CA ARG A 4 47.57 8.43 -42.35
C ARG A 4 47.32 9.44 -41.24
N SER A 5 46.19 10.15 -41.30
CA SER A 5 45.75 10.99 -40.18
C SER A 5 45.34 10.13 -38.98
N LYS A 6 45.98 10.35 -37.83
CA LYS A 6 45.64 9.73 -36.54
C LYS A 6 44.33 10.34 -36.07
N LYS A 7 43.22 9.54 -36.05
CA LYS A 7 41.97 9.89 -35.40
C LYS A 7 42.22 9.95 -33.90
N SER A 8 42.12 11.13 -33.29
CA SER A 8 42.14 11.32 -31.84
C SER A 8 40.90 10.72 -31.22
N THR A 9 41.08 9.68 -30.43
CA THR A 9 40.01 9.07 -29.64
C THR A 9 39.70 9.99 -28.45
N VAL A 10 38.64 10.78 -28.57
CA VAL A 10 38.12 11.56 -27.44
C VAL A 10 37.64 10.58 -26.37
N LYS A 11 38.35 10.45 -25.28
CA LYS A 11 37.91 9.73 -24.08
C LYS A 11 36.66 10.44 -23.54
N ARG A 12 35.49 9.85 -23.70
CA ARG A 12 34.26 10.31 -23.04
C ARG A 12 34.47 10.14 -21.54
N ASN A 13 34.66 11.25 -20.82
CA ASN A 13 34.71 11.27 -19.37
C ASN A 13 33.39 10.75 -18.86
N ASN A 14 33.40 9.54 -18.31
CA ASN A 14 32.25 8.90 -17.68
C ASN A 14 32.07 9.58 -16.31
N VAL A 15 31.42 10.77 -16.32
CA VAL A 15 31.02 11.45 -15.09
C VAL A 15 29.93 10.64 -14.44
N PRO A 16 30.11 10.07 -13.23
CA PRO A 16 29.08 9.33 -12.56
C PRO A 16 27.89 10.25 -12.34
N ARG A 17 26.72 9.87 -12.87
CA ARG A 17 25.47 10.60 -12.62
C ARG A 17 25.24 10.59 -11.11
N LYS A 18 25.37 11.75 -10.45
CA LYS A 18 24.92 11.91 -9.06
C LYS A 18 23.49 11.42 -8.96
N SER A 19 23.24 10.43 -8.08
CA SER A 19 21.87 9.99 -7.80
C SER A 19 21.09 11.21 -7.35
N ARG A 20 20.08 11.61 -8.11
CA ARG A 20 19.16 12.67 -7.69
C ARG A 20 18.41 12.16 -6.47
N THR A 21 18.73 12.68 -5.31
CA THR A 21 17.90 12.52 -4.12
C THR A 21 16.56 13.19 -4.42
N TYR A 22 15.57 12.39 -4.84
CA TYR A 22 14.21 12.89 -4.99
C TYR A 22 13.70 13.26 -3.60
N ASN A 23 13.44 14.54 -3.37
CA ASN A 23 12.69 14.96 -2.20
C ASN A 23 11.32 14.27 -2.25
N GLN A 24 11.10 13.31 -1.35
CA GLN A 24 9.81 12.66 -1.25
C GLN A 24 8.76 13.73 -0.94
N HIS A 25 7.76 13.87 -1.81
CA HIS A 25 6.64 14.77 -1.54
C HIS A 25 5.96 14.36 -0.24
N LYS A 26 6.07 15.23 0.76
CA LYS A 26 5.38 15.05 2.04
C LYS A 26 3.89 15.24 1.80
N VAL A 27 3.10 14.22 2.09
CA VAL A 27 1.64 14.30 2.00
C VAL A 27 1.14 15.19 3.13
N SER A 28 0.42 16.28 2.81
CA SER A 28 -0.25 17.10 3.80
C SER A 28 -1.31 16.31 4.54
N PRO A 29 -1.51 16.54 5.85
CA PRO A 29 -2.57 15.87 6.59
C PRO A 29 -3.96 16.25 6.04
N ASP A 30 -4.94 15.39 6.29
CA ASP A 30 -6.33 15.63 5.89
C ASP A 30 -6.94 16.79 6.66
N PRO A 31 -7.69 17.71 6.02
CA PRO A 31 -8.22 18.90 6.68
C PRO A 31 -9.28 18.60 7.76
N LYS A 32 -10.12 17.55 7.59
CA LYS A 32 -11.20 17.21 8.55
C LYS A 32 -10.65 16.48 9.79
N TYR A 33 -9.72 15.52 9.59
CA TYR A 33 -9.20 14.65 10.66
C TYR A 33 -7.76 14.95 11.08
N ASN A 34 -7.08 15.89 10.43
CA ASN A 34 -5.67 16.26 10.65
C ASN A 34 -4.74 15.03 10.76
N ASN A 35 -4.92 14.06 9.87
CA ASN A 35 -4.21 12.79 9.89
C ASN A 35 -3.59 12.46 8.53
N VAL A 36 -2.29 12.21 8.52
CA VAL A 36 -1.53 11.85 7.32
C VAL A 36 -1.92 10.47 6.78
N LYS A 37 -2.32 9.51 7.64
CA LYS A 37 -2.76 8.17 7.20
C LYS A 37 -4.09 8.27 6.45
N VAL A 38 -5.02 9.11 6.93
CA VAL A 38 -6.30 9.40 6.25
C VAL A 38 -6.02 10.03 4.87
N ALA A 39 -5.15 11.04 4.80
CA ALA A 39 -4.79 11.67 3.54
C ALA A 39 -4.15 10.68 2.54
N LYS A 40 -3.27 9.79 3.02
CA LYS A 40 -2.71 8.71 2.18
C LYS A 40 -3.77 7.73 1.72
N PHE A 41 -4.71 7.35 2.58
CA PHE A 41 -5.80 6.46 2.24
C PHE A 41 -6.69 7.04 1.14
N ILE A 42 -7.04 8.33 1.22
CA ILE A 42 -7.76 9.05 0.17
C ILE A 42 -7.00 8.99 -1.16
N ASN A 43 -5.67 9.19 -1.13
CA ASN A 43 -4.86 9.10 -2.34
C ASN A 43 -4.86 7.69 -2.96
N TYR A 44 -4.94 6.61 -2.18
CA TYR A 44 -5.08 5.23 -2.69
C TYR A 44 -6.50 4.89 -3.15
N LEU A 45 -7.51 5.50 -2.52
CA LEU A 45 -8.92 5.34 -2.89
C LEU A 45 -9.24 6.07 -4.20
N MET A 46 -8.54 7.19 -4.44
CA MET A 46 -8.75 8.05 -5.60
C MET A 46 -8.54 7.32 -6.92
N GLU A 47 -9.45 7.55 -7.86
CA GLU A 47 -9.35 7.09 -9.24
C GLU A 47 -9.35 8.28 -10.21
N ARG A 48 -8.55 8.18 -11.26
CA ARG A 48 -8.45 9.18 -12.36
C ARG A 48 -8.25 10.64 -11.85
N GLY A 49 -7.56 10.82 -10.71
CA GLY A 49 -7.30 12.14 -10.14
C GLY A 49 -8.48 12.81 -9.42
N LYS A 50 -9.64 12.14 -9.28
CA LYS A 50 -10.85 12.68 -8.64
C LYS A 50 -10.73 12.64 -7.11
N LYS A 51 -9.89 13.52 -6.53
CA LYS A 51 -9.57 13.49 -5.11
C LYS A 51 -10.77 13.87 -4.22
N THR A 52 -11.56 14.89 -4.62
CA THR A 52 -12.74 15.34 -3.87
C THR A 52 -13.78 14.24 -3.73
N VAL A 53 -14.02 13.45 -4.79
CA VAL A 53 -14.92 12.30 -4.75
C VAL A 53 -14.42 11.23 -3.76
N ALA A 54 -13.12 10.94 -3.76
CA ALA A 54 -12.54 9.98 -2.82
C ALA A 54 -12.60 10.48 -1.36
N GLN A 55 -12.46 11.79 -1.13
CA GLN A 55 -12.64 12.41 0.18
C GLN A 55 -14.07 12.23 0.68
N ASN A 56 -15.06 12.58 -0.13
CA ASN A 56 -16.46 12.44 0.23
C ASN A 56 -16.81 10.97 0.56
N ILE A 57 -16.40 10.02 -0.30
CA ILE A 57 -16.61 8.58 -0.04
C ILE A 57 -16.06 8.16 1.33
N LEU A 58 -14.86 8.61 1.70
CA LEU A 58 -14.27 8.27 2.99
C LEU A 58 -14.98 8.96 4.15
N TYR A 59 -15.38 10.22 3.99
CA TYR A 59 -16.10 10.95 5.04
C TYR A 59 -17.50 10.36 5.27
N ASP A 60 -18.23 10.04 4.21
CA ASP A 60 -19.54 9.36 4.30
C ASP A 60 -19.39 7.98 4.96
N ALA A 61 -18.30 7.25 4.63
CA ALA A 61 -18.02 5.97 5.30
C ALA A 61 -17.75 6.14 6.80
N PHE A 62 -17.05 7.19 7.20
CA PHE A 62 -16.79 7.48 8.60
C PHE A 62 -18.05 7.92 9.35
N ASP A 63 -18.89 8.73 8.71
CA ASP A 63 -20.17 9.15 9.28
C ASP A 63 -21.09 7.92 9.47
N PHE A 64 -21.13 7.00 8.50
CA PHE A 64 -21.84 5.72 8.61
C PHE A 64 -21.32 4.81 9.75
N ILE A 65 -20.00 4.75 9.94
CA ILE A 65 -19.42 4.00 11.06
C ILE A 65 -19.83 4.62 12.40
N LYS A 66 -19.82 5.95 12.50
CA LYS A 66 -20.20 6.68 13.70
C LYS A 66 -21.65 6.42 14.08
N GLU A 67 -22.57 6.42 13.10
CA GLU A 67 -23.98 6.10 13.32
C GLU A 67 -24.20 4.67 13.81
N LYS A 68 -23.48 3.69 13.23
CA LYS A 68 -23.65 2.27 13.60
C LYS A 68 -23.00 1.87 14.91
N LEU A 69 -21.80 2.37 15.20
CA LEU A 69 -21.02 1.91 16.36
C LEU A 69 -20.95 2.93 17.50
N ASN A 70 -21.47 4.13 17.28
CA ASN A 70 -21.41 5.23 18.25
C ASN A 70 -20.00 5.49 18.82
N THR A 71 -18.97 5.22 18.00
CA THR A 71 -17.55 5.29 18.35
C THR A 71 -16.83 6.23 17.39
N GLU A 72 -15.72 6.80 17.83
CA GLU A 72 -14.90 7.67 16.98
C GLU A 72 -14.35 6.92 15.76
N PRO A 73 -14.75 7.29 14.53
CA PRO A 73 -14.38 6.54 13.30
C PRO A 73 -12.87 6.42 13.07
N ARG A 74 -12.11 7.41 13.54
CA ARG A 74 -10.65 7.41 13.44
C ARG A 74 -10.02 6.27 14.22
N GLN A 75 -10.52 5.95 15.40
CA GLN A 75 -10.01 4.85 16.22
C GLN A 75 -10.25 3.51 15.52
N ILE A 76 -11.45 3.34 14.94
CA ILE A 76 -11.80 2.14 14.17
C ILE A 76 -10.92 2.02 12.93
N PHE A 77 -10.68 3.12 12.21
CA PHE A 77 -9.79 3.15 11.05
C PHE A 77 -8.35 2.76 11.40
N ASP A 78 -7.77 3.36 12.46
CA ASP A 78 -6.39 3.06 12.87
C ASP A 78 -6.26 1.61 13.37
N ALA A 79 -7.25 1.10 14.11
CA ALA A 79 -7.27 -0.30 14.57
C ALA A 79 -7.47 -1.30 13.41
N ALA A 80 -8.40 -1.04 12.49
CA ALA A 80 -8.61 -1.84 11.30
C ALA A 80 -7.34 -1.91 10.44
N LEU A 81 -6.69 -0.76 10.23
CA LEU A 81 -5.44 -0.69 9.49
C LEU A 81 -4.32 -1.48 10.16
N LYS A 82 -4.19 -1.40 11.49
CA LYS A 82 -3.23 -2.20 12.26
C LYS A 82 -3.52 -3.69 12.15
N ASN A 83 -4.78 -4.09 12.20
CA ASN A 83 -5.21 -5.49 12.10
C ASN A 83 -4.94 -6.10 10.72
N VAL A 84 -5.08 -5.32 9.64
CA VAL A 84 -4.89 -5.79 8.25
C VAL A 84 -3.43 -5.69 7.80
N SER A 85 -2.63 -4.81 8.38
CA SER A 85 -1.23 -4.59 7.98
C SER A 85 -0.37 -5.84 8.21
N PRO A 86 0.25 -6.43 7.17
CA PRO A 86 1.04 -7.65 7.31
C PRO A 86 2.41 -7.38 7.94
N ILE A 87 2.92 -8.35 8.69
CA ILE A 87 4.29 -8.35 9.24
C ILE A 87 5.25 -8.95 8.22
N MET A 88 4.79 -9.94 7.44
CA MET A 88 5.58 -10.65 6.45
C MET A 88 4.91 -10.62 5.08
N GLU A 89 5.70 -10.62 4.02
CA GLU A 89 5.25 -10.80 2.65
C GLU A 89 6.12 -11.85 1.94
N ILE A 90 5.62 -12.39 0.84
CA ILE A 90 6.35 -13.33 0.00
C ILE A 90 6.88 -12.60 -1.23
N LYS A 91 8.14 -12.81 -1.53
CA LYS A 91 8.79 -12.26 -2.72
C LYS A 91 9.38 -13.38 -3.56
N GLY A 92 8.97 -13.46 -4.83
CA GLY A 92 9.56 -14.40 -5.77
C GLY A 92 11.03 -14.05 -6.05
N ARG A 93 11.93 -15.01 -5.87
CA ARG A 93 13.34 -14.90 -6.27
C ARG A 93 13.70 -16.08 -7.19
N ARG A 94 14.41 -15.78 -8.26
CA ARG A 94 14.93 -16.81 -9.17
C ARG A 94 16.33 -17.21 -8.71
N ILE A 95 16.49 -18.50 -8.38
CA ILE A 95 17.76 -19.07 -7.93
C ILE A 95 17.99 -20.35 -8.74
N GLY A 96 19.11 -20.45 -9.45
CA GLY A 96 19.46 -21.65 -10.23
C GLY A 96 18.42 -22.05 -11.29
N GLY A 97 17.65 -21.07 -11.84
CA GLY A 97 16.61 -21.34 -12.84
C GLY A 97 15.21 -21.61 -12.28
N ALA A 98 15.06 -21.94 -11.00
CA ALA A 98 13.78 -22.13 -10.32
C ALA A 98 13.30 -20.85 -9.63
N ASN A 99 11.98 -20.65 -9.54
CA ASN A 99 11.37 -19.55 -8.82
C ASN A 99 10.99 -19.96 -7.40
N TYR A 100 11.66 -19.38 -6.41
CA TYR A 100 11.38 -19.61 -5.00
C TYR A 100 10.57 -18.46 -4.42
N GLN A 101 9.62 -18.77 -3.58
CA GLN A 101 8.83 -17.78 -2.81
C GLN A 101 9.51 -17.56 -1.46
N VAL A 102 10.29 -16.48 -1.37
CA VAL A 102 11.07 -16.17 -0.16
C VAL A 102 10.25 -15.24 0.75
N PRO A 103 9.96 -15.64 2.00
CA PRO A 103 9.32 -14.78 2.98
C PRO A 103 10.28 -13.67 3.42
N MET A 104 9.76 -12.46 3.52
CA MET A 104 10.51 -11.27 3.96
C MET A 104 9.69 -10.45 4.94
N GLU A 105 10.34 -9.86 5.93
CA GLU A 105 9.71 -8.92 6.84
C GLU A 105 9.32 -7.63 6.12
N VAL A 106 8.15 -7.09 6.47
CA VAL A 106 7.62 -5.85 5.89
C VAL A 106 7.73 -4.73 6.89
N PHE A 107 8.56 -3.73 6.56
CA PHE A 107 8.75 -2.53 7.36
C PHE A 107 7.81 -1.39 6.95
N GLU A 108 7.62 -0.42 7.84
CA GLU A 108 6.98 0.84 7.49
C GLU A 108 7.86 1.64 6.49
N PRO A 109 7.29 2.33 5.48
CA PRO A 109 5.85 2.61 5.28
C PRO A 109 5.11 1.58 4.40
N ARG A 110 5.78 0.53 3.91
CA ARG A 110 5.19 -0.48 3.01
C ARG A 110 4.07 -1.26 3.69
N ARG A 111 4.26 -1.60 4.96
CA ARG A 111 3.29 -2.32 5.80
C ARG A 111 1.92 -1.63 5.79
N THR A 112 1.91 -0.35 6.15
CA THR A 112 0.69 0.47 6.13
C THR A 112 0.10 0.59 4.72
N THR A 113 0.93 0.72 3.68
CA THR A 113 0.48 0.79 2.28
C THR A 113 -0.23 -0.47 1.83
N LEU A 114 0.28 -1.66 2.19
CA LEU A 114 -0.36 -2.94 1.87
C LEU A 114 -1.72 -3.05 2.56
N GLY A 115 -1.80 -2.73 3.85
CA GLY A 115 -3.06 -2.72 4.60
C GLY A 115 -4.13 -1.84 3.95
N MET A 116 -3.77 -0.60 3.59
CA MET A 116 -4.68 0.33 2.90
C MET A 116 -5.20 -0.25 1.57
N ARG A 117 -4.30 -0.78 0.74
CA ARG A 117 -4.67 -1.36 -0.55
C ARG A 117 -5.57 -2.59 -0.41
N TRP A 118 -5.33 -3.45 0.57
CA TRP A 118 -6.15 -4.63 0.80
C TRP A 118 -7.55 -4.28 1.25
N ILE A 119 -7.71 -3.32 2.16
CA ILE A 119 -9.03 -2.81 2.57
C ILE A 119 -9.79 -2.23 1.36
N ILE A 120 -9.15 -1.38 0.55
CA ILE A 120 -9.78 -0.78 -0.63
C ILE A 120 -10.18 -1.84 -1.64
N ASN A 121 -9.32 -2.81 -1.93
CA ASN A 121 -9.60 -3.88 -2.88
C ASN A 121 -10.72 -4.80 -2.38
N ALA A 122 -10.74 -5.13 -1.09
CA ALA A 122 -11.82 -5.89 -0.47
C ALA A 122 -13.17 -5.16 -0.55
N ALA A 123 -13.19 -3.86 -0.24
CA ALA A 123 -14.38 -3.04 -0.39
C ALA A 123 -14.87 -2.96 -1.85
N ARG A 124 -13.97 -2.83 -2.82
CA ARG A 124 -14.30 -2.81 -4.26
C ARG A 124 -14.88 -4.14 -4.75
N ALA A 125 -14.45 -5.26 -4.17
CA ALA A 125 -14.95 -6.59 -4.53
C ALA A 125 -16.40 -6.84 -4.06
N LYS A 126 -16.86 -6.15 -3.03
CA LYS A 126 -18.27 -6.22 -2.56
C LYS A 126 -19.19 -5.65 -3.63
N LYS A 127 -20.38 -6.28 -3.83
CA LYS A 127 -21.38 -5.87 -4.83
C LYS A 127 -22.65 -5.31 -4.15
N GLY A 128 -23.49 -4.64 -4.92
CA GLY A 128 -24.87 -4.31 -4.52
C GLY A 128 -25.05 -3.08 -3.65
N LYS A 129 -23.98 -2.36 -3.24
CA LYS A 129 -24.03 -1.18 -2.37
C LYS A 129 -23.15 -0.05 -2.89
N PRO A 130 -23.38 1.21 -2.50
CA PRO A 130 -22.47 2.31 -2.83
C PRO A 130 -21.11 2.14 -2.12
N MET A 131 -20.08 2.81 -2.65
CA MET A 131 -18.69 2.57 -2.21
C MET A 131 -18.46 2.95 -0.74
N HIS A 132 -19.09 4.00 -0.23
CA HIS A 132 -18.93 4.43 1.16
C HIS A 132 -19.45 3.37 2.15
N GLU A 133 -20.59 2.74 1.87
CA GLU A 133 -21.11 1.65 2.71
C GLU A 133 -20.23 0.41 2.67
N LYS A 134 -19.76 0.00 1.48
CA LYS A 134 -18.85 -1.13 1.33
C LYS A 134 -17.55 -0.93 2.11
N LEU A 135 -17.02 0.31 2.06
CA LEU A 135 -15.80 0.68 2.75
C LEU A 135 -16.02 0.70 4.27
N ALA A 136 -17.14 1.25 4.73
CA ALA A 136 -17.49 1.25 6.14
C ALA A 136 -17.65 -0.16 6.71
N GLU A 137 -18.36 -1.04 5.99
CA GLU A 137 -18.50 -2.45 6.36
C GLU A 137 -17.16 -3.16 6.46
N GLU A 138 -16.27 -3.00 5.46
CA GLU A 138 -14.96 -3.65 5.48
C GLU A 138 -14.06 -3.13 6.62
N LEU A 139 -14.14 -1.82 6.95
CA LEU A 139 -13.43 -1.25 8.09
C LEU A 139 -13.93 -1.80 9.42
N MET A 140 -15.25 -1.96 9.60
CA MET A 140 -15.84 -2.55 10.80
C MET A 140 -15.50 -4.04 10.92
N GLU A 141 -15.57 -4.80 9.83
CA GLU A 141 -15.15 -6.20 9.79
C GLU A 141 -13.68 -6.35 10.14
N ALA A 142 -12.80 -5.52 9.54
CA ALA A 142 -11.36 -5.51 9.81
C ALA A 142 -11.03 -5.10 11.26
N TYR A 143 -11.82 -4.21 11.86
CA TYR A 143 -11.73 -3.87 13.28
C TYR A 143 -11.97 -5.12 14.15
N ASN A 144 -12.99 -5.90 13.83
CA ASN A 144 -13.35 -7.15 14.51
C ASN A 144 -12.48 -8.35 14.10
N LYS A 145 -11.36 -8.10 13.37
CA LYS A 145 -10.48 -9.16 12.83
C LYS A 145 -11.21 -10.14 11.92
N GLN A 146 -12.12 -9.65 11.12
CA GLN A 146 -12.93 -10.38 10.15
C GLN A 146 -12.83 -9.71 8.78
N GLY A 147 -13.54 -10.23 7.78
CA GLY A 147 -13.60 -9.65 6.46
C GLY A 147 -12.51 -10.10 5.49
N SER A 148 -12.67 -9.70 4.23
CA SER A 148 -11.83 -10.16 3.13
C SER A 148 -10.40 -9.62 3.20
N ALA A 149 -10.23 -8.39 3.68
CA ALA A 149 -8.91 -7.78 3.86
C ALA A 149 -8.10 -8.48 4.96
N PHE A 150 -8.76 -8.82 6.07
CA PHE A 150 -8.13 -9.56 7.16
C PHE A 150 -7.75 -10.98 6.74
N LYS A 151 -8.64 -11.70 6.05
CA LYS A 151 -8.37 -13.01 5.48
C LYS A 151 -7.16 -12.98 4.53
N LYS A 152 -7.06 -11.94 3.70
CA LYS A 152 -5.89 -11.76 2.82
C LYS A 152 -4.58 -11.67 3.59
N ARG A 153 -4.55 -10.98 4.74
CA ARG A 153 -3.39 -10.93 5.62
C ARG A 153 -3.03 -12.33 6.14
N GLU A 154 -4.03 -13.08 6.63
CA GLU A 154 -3.83 -14.43 7.15
C GLU A 154 -3.30 -15.38 6.08
N ASP A 155 -3.84 -15.31 4.86
CA ASP A 155 -3.37 -16.11 3.73
C ASP A 155 -1.91 -15.80 3.40
N VAL A 156 -1.52 -14.52 3.39
CA VAL A 156 -0.12 -14.13 3.15
C VAL A 156 0.79 -14.61 4.28
N HIS A 157 0.39 -14.50 5.54
CA HIS A 157 1.16 -14.99 6.68
C HIS A 157 1.29 -16.53 6.65
N ARG A 158 0.21 -17.26 6.35
CA ARG A 158 0.23 -18.71 6.21
C ARG A 158 1.16 -19.17 5.08
N MET A 159 1.13 -18.47 3.92
CA MET A 159 2.06 -18.75 2.83
C MET A 159 3.52 -18.43 3.22
N ALA A 160 3.75 -17.35 3.98
CA ALA A 160 5.09 -17.01 4.46
C ALA A 160 5.63 -18.08 5.43
N GLU A 161 4.79 -18.59 6.32
CA GLU A 161 5.16 -19.65 7.25
C GLU A 161 5.45 -20.98 6.52
N ALA A 162 4.62 -21.35 5.54
CA ALA A 162 4.85 -22.56 4.71
C ALA A 162 6.17 -22.49 3.93
N ASN A 163 6.63 -21.30 3.56
CA ASN A 163 7.87 -21.08 2.83
C ASN A 163 9.05 -20.66 3.73
N ARG A 164 8.93 -20.79 5.05
CA ARG A 164 9.93 -20.35 6.02
C ARG A 164 11.31 -20.97 5.80
N ALA A 165 11.38 -22.17 5.27
CA ALA A 165 12.64 -22.85 4.95
C ALA A 165 13.51 -22.10 3.92
N PHE A 166 12.91 -21.20 3.13
CA PHE A 166 13.60 -20.39 2.12
C PHE A 166 13.99 -18.99 2.62
N ALA A 167 13.77 -18.68 3.91
CA ALA A 167 14.07 -17.39 4.54
C ALA A 167 15.54 -17.30 4.95
N HIS A 168 16.47 -17.32 3.99
CA HIS A 168 17.92 -17.14 4.23
C HIS A 168 18.46 -15.94 3.48
#